data_3d84fca1d1a25d1f43473a2b76dba24a
#
_entry.id   3d84fca1d1a25d1f43473a2b76dba24a
#
_cell.length_a   1.000
_cell.length_b   1.000
_cell.length_c   1.000
_cell.angle_alpha   90.00
_cell.angle_beta   90.00
_cell.angle_gamma   90.00
#
_symmetry.space_group_name_H-M   'P 1'
#
loop_
_entity.id
_entity.type
_entity.pdbx_description
1 polymer ?
#
loop_
_entity_poly.entity_id
_entity_poly.type
_entity_poly.pdbx_seq_one_letter_code
_entity_poly.pdbx_strand_id
1 'polypeptide(L)'
;MSITDSLEKRAHVVHYKTDDIPTKDEIIKILKIGYSLATSKQNAFPYKIWILGPNAERSEKLYQMTEQNKIDFDGDVGDKYHANPNLLHVKSAPWTLITTPRVAPPNPFAAEQCEKTGTSWEMGEESFIPRGRESWSIEVGMIAKTITGAVCDYDLDTSYCICFPNGVDSWKNNGFEFIKYRPYLIQTIGKADLYKWQNMKPESLAMDTRAPFDDVFEFVD
;
A
#
# COMPACT_ATOMS: atom_id res chain seq x y z
N MET A 1 7.71 -16.06 -16.46
CA MET A 1 6.90 -14.92 -16.89
C MET A 1 7.72 -13.67 -16.66
N SER A 2 7.70 -12.67 -17.56
CA SER A 2 8.42 -11.42 -17.26
C SER A 2 7.62 -10.60 -16.25
N ILE A 3 8.27 -9.69 -15.51
CA ILE A 3 7.58 -8.78 -14.60
C ILE A 3 6.56 -7.90 -15.35
N THR A 4 6.80 -7.65 -16.64
CA THR A 4 5.89 -6.92 -17.52
C THR A 4 4.60 -7.70 -17.70
N ASP A 5 4.69 -8.99 -18.07
CA ASP A 5 3.52 -9.85 -18.27
C ASP A 5 2.68 -9.95 -16.99
N SER A 6 3.33 -10.01 -15.83
CA SER A 6 2.66 -10.06 -14.54
C SER A 6 1.94 -8.76 -14.21
N LEU A 7 2.56 -7.62 -14.50
CA LEU A 7 1.97 -6.31 -14.22
C LEU A 7 0.83 -5.94 -15.18
N GLU A 8 0.86 -6.46 -16.41
CA GLU A 8 -0.24 -6.28 -17.37
C GLU A 8 -1.54 -6.96 -16.93
N LYS A 9 -1.43 -8.06 -16.17
CA LYS A 9 -2.59 -8.76 -15.59
C LYS A 9 -3.26 -7.99 -14.45
N ARG A 10 -2.57 -7.00 -13.87
CA ARG A 10 -3.07 -6.29 -12.72
C ARG A 10 -4.34 -5.51 -13.04
N ALA A 11 -5.41 -5.82 -12.32
CA ALA A 11 -6.66 -5.07 -12.34
C ALA A 11 -7.00 -4.53 -10.95
N HIS A 12 -7.91 -3.56 -10.87
CA HIS A 12 -8.40 -3.04 -9.59
C HIS A 12 -9.41 -4.02 -9.00
N VAL A 13 -9.08 -4.61 -7.87
CA VAL A 13 -9.95 -5.54 -7.16
C VAL A 13 -10.99 -4.76 -6.35
N VAL A 14 -12.24 -5.18 -6.44
CA VAL A 14 -13.34 -4.68 -5.61
C VAL A 14 -13.61 -5.66 -4.47
N HIS A 15 -13.57 -6.95 -4.74
CA HIS A 15 -13.86 -7.99 -3.77
C HIS A 15 -12.94 -9.18 -3.97
N TYR A 16 -12.48 -9.79 -2.86
CA TYR A 16 -11.68 -11.01 -2.86
C TYR A 16 -12.54 -12.23 -2.54
N LYS A 17 -12.15 -13.38 -3.06
CA LYS A 17 -12.71 -14.68 -2.70
C LYS A 17 -12.43 -14.98 -1.24
N THR A 18 -13.43 -15.54 -0.56
CA THR A 18 -13.32 -15.91 0.86
C THR A 18 -13.03 -17.40 1.07
N ASP A 19 -13.15 -18.18 0.01
CA ASP A 19 -12.95 -19.65 -0.03
C ASP A 19 -11.65 -20.09 -0.69
N ASP A 20 -10.93 -19.16 -1.32
CA ASP A 20 -9.66 -19.40 -2.00
C ASP A 20 -8.57 -18.45 -1.42
N ILE A 21 -8.13 -18.78 -0.20
CA ILE A 21 -7.24 -17.94 0.60
C ILE A 21 -5.80 -18.43 0.44
N PRO A 22 -4.86 -17.57 -0.01
CA PRO A 22 -3.44 -17.93 -0.05
C PRO A 22 -2.92 -18.25 1.35
N THR A 23 -2.08 -19.27 1.43
CA THR A 23 -1.45 -19.68 2.69
C THR A 23 -0.44 -18.66 3.17
N LYS A 24 -0.14 -18.68 4.48
CA LYS A 24 0.92 -17.83 5.05
C LYS A 24 2.28 -18.05 4.39
N ASP A 25 2.60 -19.29 4.03
CA ASP A 25 3.88 -19.61 3.41
C ASP A 25 3.98 -19.07 1.98
N GLU A 26 2.89 -19.08 1.23
CA GLU A 26 2.83 -18.43 -0.09
C GLU A 26 3.03 -16.92 0.03
N ILE A 27 2.34 -16.28 0.97
CA ILE A 27 2.52 -14.84 1.22
C ILE A 27 3.96 -14.52 1.63
N ILE A 28 4.58 -15.33 2.50
CA ILE A 28 5.99 -15.13 2.87
C ILE A 28 6.90 -15.23 1.64
N LYS A 29 6.68 -16.20 0.76
CA LYS A 29 7.46 -16.33 -0.49
C LYS A 29 7.32 -15.12 -1.40
N ILE A 30 6.07 -14.68 -1.62
CA ILE A 30 5.74 -13.50 -2.43
C ILE A 30 6.43 -12.25 -1.86
N LEU A 31 6.31 -12.02 -0.55
CA LEU A 31 6.89 -10.85 0.10
C LEU A 31 8.42 -10.85 0.06
N LYS A 32 9.06 -12.03 0.17
CA LYS A 32 10.51 -12.17 0.00
C LYS A 32 10.96 -11.81 -1.41
N ILE A 33 10.22 -12.21 -2.44
CA ILE A 33 10.49 -11.84 -3.83
C ILE A 33 10.33 -10.33 -3.99
N GLY A 34 9.19 -9.76 -3.59
CA GLY A 34 8.95 -8.32 -3.66
C GLY A 34 10.02 -7.50 -2.94
N TYR A 35 10.46 -7.96 -1.75
CA TYR A 35 11.53 -7.31 -0.98
C TYR A 35 12.89 -7.41 -1.68
N SER A 36 13.24 -8.57 -2.27
CA SER A 36 14.52 -8.74 -2.96
C SER A 36 14.67 -7.87 -4.22
N LEU A 37 13.55 -7.48 -4.81
CA LEU A 37 13.50 -6.60 -5.99
C LEU A 37 13.40 -5.11 -5.61
N ALA A 38 13.09 -4.81 -4.36
CA ALA A 38 12.97 -3.44 -3.89
C ALA A 38 14.34 -2.81 -3.69
N THR A 39 14.43 -1.53 -4.03
CA THR A 39 15.60 -0.71 -3.75
C THR A 39 15.27 0.32 -2.69
N SER A 40 16.25 0.69 -1.87
CA SER A 40 16.11 1.74 -0.88
C SER A 40 17.38 2.57 -0.84
N LYS A 41 17.23 3.90 -0.69
CA LYS A 41 18.37 4.81 -0.55
C LYS A 41 19.23 4.37 0.64
N GLN A 42 20.53 4.16 0.40
CA GLN A 42 21.49 3.69 1.39
C GLN A 42 21.09 2.35 2.05
N ASN A 43 20.26 1.55 1.40
CA ASN A 43 19.73 0.30 1.92
C ASN A 43 19.01 0.47 3.29
N ALA A 44 18.39 1.62 3.51
CA ALA A 44 17.81 1.98 4.82
C ALA A 44 16.45 1.33 5.07
N PHE A 45 15.63 1.16 4.04
CA PHE A 45 14.25 0.66 4.15
C PHE A 45 13.49 1.37 5.28
N PRO A 46 13.20 2.68 5.17
CA PRO A 46 12.66 3.51 6.26
C PRO A 46 11.16 3.26 6.51
N TYR A 47 10.73 2.06 6.33
CA TYR A 47 9.36 1.62 6.52
C TYR A 47 9.31 0.24 7.19
N LYS A 48 8.20 -0.03 7.85
CA LYS A 48 7.82 -1.35 8.37
C LYS A 48 6.49 -1.75 7.76
N ILE A 49 6.41 -2.99 7.31
CA ILE A 49 5.17 -3.57 6.77
C ILE A 49 4.61 -4.54 7.80
N TRP A 50 3.43 -4.22 8.29
CA TRP A 50 2.65 -5.05 9.18
C TRP A 50 1.76 -5.96 8.34
N ILE A 51 1.88 -7.26 8.54
CA ILE A 51 1.17 -8.27 7.76
C ILE A 51 0.03 -8.80 8.60
N LEU A 52 -1.19 -8.53 8.18
CA LEU A 52 -2.41 -9.01 8.81
C LEU A 52 -2.96 -10.18 7.99
N GLY A 53 -3.05 -11.34 8.64
CA GLY A 53 -3.65 -12.54 8.05
C GLY A 53 -5.17 -12.56 8.15
N PRO A 54 -5.80 -13.63 7.69
CA PRO A 54 -7.24 -13.77 7.65
C PRO A 54 -7.87 -13.60 9.04
N ASN A 55 -8.70 -12.58 9.19
CA ASN A 55 -9.46 -12.29 10.40
C ASN A 55 -10.61 -11.35 10.05
N ALA A 56 -11.83 -11.90 9.97
CA ALA A 56 -13.01 -11.17 9.52
C ALA A 56 -13.33 -9.95 10.41
N GLU A 57 -13.22 -10.08 11.73
CA GLU A 57 -13.49 -8.98 12.66
C GLU A 57 -12.50 -7.83 12.47
N ARG A 58 -11.21 -8.14 12.29
CA ARG A 58 -10.17 -7.13 12.05
C ARG A 58 -10.35 -6.45 10.71
N SER A 59 -10.66 -7.20 9.67
CA SER A 59 -10.92 -6.66 8.33
C SER A 59 -12.15 -5.75 8.33
N GLU A 60 -13.20 -6.13 9.06
CA GLU A 60 -14.40 -5.30 9.25
C GLU A 60 -14.07 -3.97 9.95
N LYS A 61 -13.32 -4.01 11.05
CA LYS A 61 -12.89 -2.79 11.76
C LYS A 61 -12.04 -1.88 10.88
N LEU A 62 -11.10 -2.47 10.11
CA LEU A 62 -10.27 -1.71 9.18
C LEU A 62 -11.11 -1.08 8.08
N TYR A 63 -12.06 -1.82 7.53
CA TYR A 63 -13.00 -1.31 6.52
C TYR A 63 -13.82 -0.14 7.06
N GLN A 64 -14.46 -0.30 8.21
CA GLN A 64 -15.28 0.76 8.83
C GLN A 64 -14.46 2.04 9.09
N MET A 65 -13.23 1.89 9.58
CA MET A 65 -12.34 3.02 9.82
C MET A 65 -11.94 3.74 8.51
N THR A 66 -11.69 2.99 7.43
CA THR A 66 -11.33 3.57 6.13
C THR A 66 -12.53 4.21 5.45
N GLU A 67 -13.71 3.62 5.58
CA GLU A 67 -14.96 4.14 5.04
C GLU A 67 -15.35 5.44 5.75
N GLN A 68 -15.31 5.46 7.08
CA GLN A 68 -15.61 6.67 7.86
C GLN A 68 -14.65 7.81 7.52
N ASN A 69 -13.35 7.52 7.45
CA ASN A 69 -12.36 8.54 7.08
C ASN A 69 -12.62 9.11 5.68
N LYS A 70 -13.09 8.29 4.76
CA LYS A 70 -13.44 8.74 3.42
C LYS A 70 -14.67 9.69 3.46
N ILE A 71 -15.70 9.31 4.23
CA ILE A 71 -16.88 10.14 4.42
C ILE A 71 -16.49 11.50 5.03
N ASP A 72 -15.66 11.49 6.07
CA ASP A 72 -15.19 12.69 6.76
C ASP A 72 -14.36 13.61 5.85
N PHE A 73 -13.59 13.04 4.92
CA PHE A 73 -12.73 13.78 4.00
C PHE A 73 -13.51 14.36 2.80
N ASP A 74 -14.34 13.54 2.16
CA ASP A 74 -15.09 13.92 0.97
C ASP A 74 -16.28 14.84 1.31
N GLY A 75 -16.59 14.98 2.60
CA GLY A 75 -17.80 15.65 3.06
C GLY A 75 -19.06 14.85 2.67
N ASP A 76 -20.21 15.43 2.90
CA ASP A 76 -21.50 14.86 2.50
C ASP A 76 -21.75 15.06 0.99
N VAL A 77 -20.91 14.42 0.18
CA VAL A 77 -21.00 14.49 -1.30
C VAL A 77 -22.20 13.68 -1.82
N GLY A 78 -23.10 13.29 -0.93
CA GLY A 78 -24.34 12.60 -1.22
C GLY A 78 -24.15 11.15 -1.69
N ASP A 79 -25.24 10.44 -1.83
CA ASP A 79 -25.34 9.01 -2.14
C ASP A 79 -24.55 8.51 -3.38
N LYS A 80 -24.04 9.39 -4.21
CA LYS A 80 -23.29 9.03 -5.42
C LYS A 80 -21.97 8.32 -5.13
N TYR A 81 -21.40 8.51 -3.92
CA TYR A 81 -20.11 7.95 -3.52
C TYR A 81 -20.19 7.02 -2.30
N HIS A 82 -21.31 7.02 -1.57
CA HIS A 82 -21.48 6.19 -0.36
C HIS A 82 -21.44 4.68 -0.60
N ALA A 83 -21.86 4.25 -1.76
CA ALA A 83 -21.67 2.86 -2.21
C ALA A 83 -20.37 2.72 -2.99
N ASN A 84 -19.25 3.30 -2.50
CA ASN A 84 -17.99 3.15 -3.22
C ASN A 84 -17.46 1.73 -3.04
N PRO A 85 -17.68 0.86 -4.01
CA PRO A 85 -17.22 -0.54 -3.94
C PRO A 85 -15.70 -0.62 -3.80
N ASN A 86 -15.00 0.48 -4.05
CA ASN A 86 -13.53 0.52 -4.04
C ASN A 86 -12.91 0.17 -2.69
N LEU A 87 -13.63 0.33 -1.58
CA LEU A 87 -13.11 -0.03 -0.25
C LEU A 87 -13.49 -1.46 0.18
N LEU A 88 -14.40 -2.13 -0.52
CA LEU A 88 -14.79 -3.51 -0.20
C LEU A 88 -13.60 -4.49 -0.27
N HIS A 89 -12.59 -4.17 -1.08
CA HIS A 89 -11.36 -4.96 -1.10
C HIS A 89 -10.63 -4.96 0.25
N VAL A 90 -10.75 -3.92 1.07
CA VAL A 90 -10.19 -3.88 2.44
C VAL A 90 -10.94 -4.83 3.36
N LYS A 91 -12.27 -4.88 3.23
CA LYS A 91 -13.14 -5.75 4.02
C LYS A 91 -12.94 -7.23 3.70
N SER A 92 -12.87 -7.56 2.43
CA SER A 92 -12.82 -8.95 1.94
C SER A 92 -11.41 -9.52 1.82
N ALA A 93 -10.37 -8.69 1.97
CA ALA A 93 -8.99 -9.14 1.79
C ALA A 93 -8.60 -10.21 2.81
N PRO A 94 -8.13 -11.39 2.37
CA PRO A 94 -7.57 -12.38 3.28
C PRO A 94 -6.25 -11.93 3.90
N TRP A 95 -5.46 -11.13 3.16
CA TRP A 95 -4.20 -10.58 3.63
C TRP A 95 -4.15 -9.07 3.40
N THR A 96 -3.71 -8.36 4.44
CA THR A 96 -3.58 -6.92 4.40
C THR A 96 -2.20 -6.50 4.89
N LEU A 97 -1.53 -5.66 4.13
CA LEU A 97 -0.24 -5.07 4.45
C LEU A 97 -0.46 -3.61 4.83
N ILE A 98 -0.03 -3.22 6.03
CA ILE A 98 -0.06 -1.81 6.46
C ILE A 98 1.38 -1.33 6.55
N THR A 99 1.74 -0.37 5.71
CA THR A 99 3.09 0.19 5.68
C THR A 99 3.15 1.45 6.51
N THR A 100 4.03 1.45 7.51
CA THR A 100 4.26 2.59 8.42
C THR A 100 5.71 3.06 8.37
N PRO A 101 6.02 4.27 8.81
CA PRO A 101 7.39 4.69 9.04
C PRO A 101 8.14 3.76 10.00
N ARG A 102 9.44 3.65 9.80
CA ARG A 102 10.37 2.95 10.69
C ARG A 102 11.63 3.78 10.85
N VAL A 103 12.09 3.95 12.08
CA VAL A 103 13.44 4.43 12.33
C VAL A 103 14.42 3.36 11.84
N ALA A 104 15.22 3.68 10.83
CA ALA A 104 16.21 2.77 10.30
C ALA A 104 17.61 3.11 10.83
N PRO A 105 18.39 2.12 11.28
CA PRO A 105 19.78 2.37 11.62
C PRO A 105 20.56 2.73 10.36
N PRO A 106 21.68 3.47 10.50
CA PRO A 106 22.57 3.71 9.37
C PRO A 106 23.14 2.39 8.86
N ASN A 107 23.31 2.28 7.54
CA ASN A 107 24.11 1.20 6.99
C ASN A 107 25.60 1.42 7.34
N PRO A 108 26.48 0.41 7.20
CA PRO A 108 27.88 0.52 7.59
C PRO A 108 28.62 1.71 6.96
N PHE A 109 28.33 2.02 5.70
CA PHE A 109 28.91 3.18 5.00
C PHE A 109 28.46 4.50 5.62
N ALA A 110 27.16 4.67 5.85
CA ALA A 110 26.61 5.87 6.47
C ALA A 110 27.11 6.03 7.92
N ALA A 111 27.21 4.94 8.69
CA ALA A 111 27.77 4.94 10.04
C ALA A 111 29.23 5.44 10.03
N GLU A 112 30.06 4.91 9.14
CA GLU A 112 31.46 5.34 8.98
C GLU A 112 31.58 6.82 8.58
N GLN A 113 30.69 7.30 7.69
CA GLN A 113 30.69 8.74 7.32
C GLN A 113 30.29 9.62 8.51
N CYS A 114 29.28 9.23 9.27
CA CYS A 114 28.89 9.96 10.48
C CYS A 114 30.02 10.03 11.50
N GLU A 115 30.73 8.95 11.71
CA GLU A 115 31.90 8.91 12.58
C GLU A 115 33.02 9.84 12.10
N LYS A 116 33.39 9.79 10.80
CA LYS A 116 34.42 10.62 10.20
C LYS A 116 34.09 12.12 10.23
N THR A 117 32.83 12.48 10.13
CA THR A 117 32.39 13.89 10.07
C THR A 117 31.93 14.43 11.42
N GLY A 118 31.83 13.59 12.45
CA GLY A 118 31.28 13.97 13.74
C GLY A 118 29.78 14.31 13.69
N THR A 119 29.07 13.84 12.67
CA THR A 119 27.62 14.05 12.49
C THR A 119 26.83 12.88 13.04
N SER A 120 25.60 13.14 13.48
CA SER A 120 24.65 12.09 13.86
C SER A 120 23.86 11.59 12.65
N TRP A 121 23.42 10.33 12.70
CA TRP A 121 22.47 9.79 11.73
C TRP A 121 21.08 10.39 11.99
N GLU A 122 20.58 11.18 11.04
CA GLU A 122 19.36 11.98 11.21
C GLU A 122 18.04 11.22 10.96
N MET A 123 18.07 9.89 10.84
CA MET A 123 16.87 9.10 10.67
C MET A 123 16.22 8.73 12.03
N GLY A 124 15.99 9.74 12.86
CA GLY A 124 15.18 9.63 14.08
C GLY A 124 13.70 9.89 13.83
N GLU A 125 12.90 9.85 14.91
CA GLU A 125 11.45 10.16 14.84
C GLU A 125 11.19 11.55 14.27
N GLU A 126 12.07 12.51 14.49
CA GLU A 126 12.01 13.89 13.99
C GLU A 126 12.15 13.97 12.46
N SER A 127 12.82 13.01 11.84
CA SER A 127 12.92 12.94 10.36
C SER A 127 11.64 12.45 9.68
N PHE A 128 10.62 12.07 10.43
CA PHE A 128 9.25 11.85 9.95
C PHE A 128 8.44 13.14 9.75
N ILE A 129 9.04 14.30 10.01
CA ILE A 129 8.56 15.64 9.66
C ILE A 129 8.45 15.78 8.11
N PRO A 130 7.63 16.68 7.56
CA PRO A 130 7.12 16.65 6.18
C PRO A 130 8.09 16.27 5.07
N ARG A 131 9.33 16.73 5.10
CA ARG A 131 10.33 16.42 4.04
C ARG A 131 10.78 14.96 4.05
N GLY A 132 10.99 14.36 5.21
CA GLY A 132 11.34 12.95 5.34
C GLY A 132 10.20 12.06 4.85
N ARG A 133 8.95 12.42 5.20
CA ARG A 133 7.76 11.68 4.79
C ARG A 133 7.58 11.63 3.27
N GLU A 134 7.77 12.74 2.58
CA GLU A 134 7.67 12.81 1.11
C GLU A 134 8.69 11.89 0.44
N SER A 135 9.97 11.99 0.84
CA SER A 135 11.02 11.14 0.27
C SER A 135 10.77 9.65 0.50
N TRP A 136 10.26 9.29 1.66
CA TRP A 136 10.00 7.88 2.00
C TRP A 136 8.72 7.34 1.38
N SER A 137 7.76 8.20 1.06
CA SER A 137 6.59 7.82 0.29
C SER A 137 6.98 7.27 -1.09
N ILE A 138 8.05 7.80 -1.70
CA ILE A 138 8.59 7.27 -2.95
C ILE A 138 9.09 5.83 -2.76
N GLU A 139 9.88 5.57 -1.72
CA GLU A 139 10.38 4.22 -1.42
C GLU A 139 9.25 3.23 -1.10
N VAL A 140 8.21 3.69 -0.40
CA VAL A 140 7.00 2.89 -0.14
C VAL A 140 6.28 2.56 -1.46
N GLY A 141 6.17 3.49 -2.39
CA GLY A 141 5.65 3.23 -3.72
C GLY A 141 6.47 2.17 -4.48
N MET A 142 7.81 2.24 -4.37
CA MET A 142 8.71 1.27 -5.00
C MET A 142 8.51 -0.14 -4.45
N ILE A 143 8.53 -0.34 -3.13
CA ILE A 143 8.30 -1.66 -2.52
C ILE A 143 6.89 -2.18 -2.80
N ALA A 144 5.87 -1.33 -2.73
CA ALA A 144 4.51 -1.73 -3.05
C ALA A 144 4.38 -2.21 -4.50
N LYS A 145 5.09 -1.58 -5.43
CA LYS A 145 5.11 -1.99 -6.84
C LYS A 145 5.83 -3.32 -7.05
N THR A 146 6.97 -3.56 -6.39
CA THR A 146 7.67 -4.86 -6.49
C THR A 146 6.86 -5.99 -5.86
N ILE A 147 6.19 -5.73 -4.71
CA ILE A 147 5.24 -6.70 -4.12
C ILE A 147 4.09 -6.98 -5.11
N THR A 148 3.55 -5.95 -5.78
CA THR A 148 2.50 -6.14 -6.80
C THR A 148 2.95 -7.09 -7.90
N GLY A 149 4.15 -6.90 -8.45
CA GLY A 149 4.69 -7.79 -9.46
C GLY A 149 4.79 -9.24 -8.95
N ALA A 150 5.32 -9.42 -7.75
CA ALA A 150 5.45 -10.74 -7.14
C ALA A 150 4.07 -11.39 -6.86
N VAL A 151 3.06 -10.62 -6.42
CA VAL A 151 1.69 -11.11 -6.24
C VAL A 151 1.09 -11.60 -7.54
N CYS A 152 1.23 -10.81 -8.62
CA CYS A 152 0.71 -11.16 -9.93
C CYS A 152 1.41 -12.39 -10.54
N ASP A 153 2.70 -12.60 -10.24
CA ASP A 153 3.45 -13.82 -10.66
C ASP A 153 2.91 -15.10 -10.02
N TYR A 154 2.24 -14.98 -8.88
CA TYR A 154 1.58 -16.09 -8.19
C TYR A 154 0.09 -16.23 -8.53
N ASP A 155 -0.38 -15.60 -9.60
CA ASP A 155 -1.78 -15.56 -10.02
C ASP A 155 -2.73 -15.08 -8.89
N LEU A 156 -2.23 -14.16 -8.08
CA LEU A 156 -2.98 -13.45 -7.05
C LEU A 156 -3.16 -11.98 -7.46
N ASP A 157 -4.04 -11.31 -6.76
CA ASP A 157 -4.43 -9.93 -7.02
C ASP A 157 -4.11 -9.03 -5.82
N THR A 158 -3.94 -7.75 -6.11
CA THR A 158 -3.64 -6.75 -5.09
C THR A 158 -4.32 -5.41 -5.39
N SER A 159 -4.74 -4.73 -4.35
CA SER A 159 -5.27 -3.36 -4.42
C SER A 159 -4.66 -2.48 -3.33
N TYR A 160 -4.79 -1.18 -3.51
CA TYR A 160 -4.25 -0.16 -2.62
C TYR A 160 -5.35 0.69 -2.00
N CYS A 161 -5.16 1.11 -0.75
CA CYS A 161 -6.00 2.08 -0.08
C CYS A 161 -5.13 3.10 0.65
N ILE A 162 -5.48 4.37 0.49
CA ILE A 162 -4.93 5.50 1.25
C ILE A 162 -6.03 6.23 2.04
N CYS A 163 -7.26 5.73 1.99
CA CYS A 163 -8.43 6.27 2.70
C CYS A 163 -8.44 5.79 4.15
N PHE A 164 -7.51 6.28 4.97
CA PHE A 164 -7.43 5.95 6.38
C PHE A 164 -7.14 7.19 7.22
N PRO A 165 -7.51 7.20 8.52
CA PRO A 165 -7.35 8.37 9.37
C PRO A 165 -5.88 8.75 9.57
N ASN A 166 -5.64 10.06 9.63
CA ASN A 166 -4.32 10.63 9.85
C ASN A 166 -3.84 10.46 11.30
N GLY A 167 -4.78 10.47 12.25
CA GLY A 167 -4.49 10.40 13.67
C GLY A 167 -4.16 8.98 14.13
N VAL A 168 -3.06 8.80 14.85
CA VAL A 168 -2.63 7.49 15.40
C VAL A 168 -3.65 6.97 16.43
N ASP A 169 -4.32 7.85 17.14
CA ASP A 169 -5.31 7.45 18.15
C ASP A 169 -6.52 6.74 17.53
N SER A 170 -6.93 7.13 16.30
CA SER A 170 -7.97 6.40 15.58
C SER A 170 -7.59 4.95 15.34
N TRP A 171 -6.33 4.67 15.04
CA TRP A 171 -5.82 3.29 14.87
C TRP A 171 -5.85 2.51 16.17
N LYS A 172 -5.38 3.11 17.27
CA LYS A 172 -5.37 2.49 18.60
C LYS A 172 -6.80 2.17 19.07
N ASN A 173 -7.71 3.13 18.94
CA ASN A 173 -9.10 2.98 19.36
C ASN A 173 -9.85 1.89 18.59
N ASN A 174 -9.37 1.51 17.42
CA ASN A 174 -9.91 0.41 16.61
C ASN A 174 -9.14 -0.91 16.76
N GLY A 175 -8.24 -1.04 17.75
CA GLY A 175 -7.53 -2.28 18.05
C GLY A 175 -6.25 -2.49 17.22
N PHE A 176 -5.68 -1.42 16.68
CA PHE A 176 -4.40 -1.43 15.94
C PHE A 176 -3.30 -0.72 16.75
N GLU A 177 -3.12 -1.09 18.03
CA GLU A 177 -2.17 -0.45 18.96
C GLU A 177 -0.72 -0.55 18.50
N PHE A 178 -0.41 -1.49 17.61
CA PHE A 178 0.92 -1.63 17.01
C PHE A 178 1.23 -0.53 15.98
N ILE A 179 0.22 0.21 15.50
CA ILE A 179 0.39 1.36 14.62
C ILE A 179 0.74 2.59 15.47
N LYS A 180 2.02 2.96 15.46
CA LYS A 180 2.56 4.08 16.22
C LYS A 180 2.79 5.35 15.41
N TYR A 181 2.75 5.24 14.11
CA TYR A 181 2.93 6.33 13.15
C TYR A 181 1.85 6.24 12.09
N ARG A 182 1.46 7.40 11.55
CA ARG A 182 0.53 7.44 10.42
C ARG A 182 1.02 6.53 9.30
N PRO A 183 0.23 5.56 8.85
CA PRO A 183 0.60 4.72 7.71
C PRO A 183 0.85 5.52 6.43
N TYR A 184 1.58 4.93 5.52
CA TYR A 184 1.73 5.41 4.14
C TYR A 184 0.68 4.79 3.23
N LEU A 185 0.43 3.49 3.40
CA LEU A 185 -0.32 2.69 2.45
C LEU A 185 -0.91 1.47 3.14
N ILE A 186 -2.12 1.12 2.75
CA ILE A 186 -2.70 -0.22 2.93
C ILE A 186 -2.64 -0.90 1.55
N GLN A 187 -2.08 -2.11 1.50
CA GLN A 187 -2.08 -2.97 0.32
C GLN A 187 -2.77 -4.29 0.69
N THR A 188 -3.71 -4.73 -0.12
CA THR A 188 -4.47 -5.97 0.09
C THR A 188 -4.03 -7.03 -0.90
N ILE A 189 -4.02 -8.29 -0.49
CA ILE A 189 -3.61 -9.43 -1.31
C ILE A 189 -4.61 -10.57 -1.14
N GLY A 190 -4.98 -11.17 -2.26
CA GLY A 190 -5.87 -12.33 -2.31
C GLY A 190 -6.18 -12.70 -3.75
N LYS A 191 -7.13 -13.58 -3.96
CA LYS A 191 -7.66 -13.91 -5.28
C LYS A 191 -8.92 -13.09 -5.52
N ALA A 192 -8.95 -12.32 -6.59
CA ALA A 192 -10.12 -11.50 -6.89
C ALA A 192 -11.35 -12.35 -7.19
N ASP A 193 -12.46 -11.92 -6.62
CA ASP A 193 -13.81 -12.40 -6.95
C ASP A 193 -14.50 -11.43 -7.91
N LEU A 194 -14.30 -10.12 -7.69
CA LEU A 194 -14.87 -9.05 -8.50
C LEU A 194 -13.85 -7.95 -8.77
N TYR A 195 -13.65 -7.65 -10.04
CA TYR A 195 -12.89 -6.50 -10.50
C TYR A 195 -13.80 -5.30 -10.72
N LYS A 196 -13.27 -4.10 -10.56
CA LYS A 196 -14.00 -2.83 -10.62
C LYS A 196 -14.84 -2.68 -11.89
N TRP A 197 -14.36 -3.18 -13.01
CA TRP A 197 -14.94 -2.93 -14.33
C TRP A 197 -15.86 -4.01 -14.86
N GLN A 198 -15.98 -5.16 -14.16
CA GLN A 198 -16.75 -6.30 -14.65
C GLN A 198 -18.26 -6.05 -14.78
N ASN A 199 -18.79 -5.11 -13.99
CA ASN A 199 -20.22 -4.79 -13.97
C ASN A 199 -20.52 -3.31 -14.20
N MET A 200 -19.54 -2.52 -14.65
CA MET A 200 -19.75 -1.08 -14.92
C MET A 200 -20.19 -0.85 -16.35
N LYS A 201 -21.04 0.14 -16.54
CA LYS A 201 -21.43 0.55 -17.89
C LYS A 201 -20.24 1.15 -18.65
N PRO A 202 -20.18 1.00 -19.99
CA PRO A 202 -19.08 1.55 -20.79
C PRO A 202 -18.79 3.03 -20.55
N GLU A 203 -19.82 3.82 -20.26
CA GLU A 203 -19.69 5.26 -19.97
C GLU A 203 -18.91 5.54 -18.67
N SER A 204 -18.82 4.55 -17.77
CA SER A 204 -18.07 4.67 -16.53
C SER A 204 -16.59 4.31 -16.69
N LEU A 205 -16.17 3.79 -17.83
CA LEU A 205 -14.81 3.36 -18.13
C LEU A 205 -13.84 4.53 -18.38
N ALA A 206 -14.33 5.77 -18.38
CA ALA A 206 -13.48 6.95 -18.54
C ALA A 206 -12.32 7.01 -17.54
N MET A 207 -12.44 6.36 -16.39
CA MET A 207 -11.34 6.27 -15.40
C MET A 207 -10.22 5.28 -15.79
N ASP A 208 -10.44 4.43 -16.79
CA ASP A 208 -9.39 3.57 -17.36
C ASP A 208 -8.60 4.25 -18.48
N THR A 209 -9.05 5.42 -18.93
CA THR A 209 -8.33 6.20 -19.91
C THR A 209 -7.08 6.79 -19.25
N ARG A 210 -5.92 6.32 -19.66
CA ARG A 210 -4.66 6.95 -19.27
C ARG A 210 -4.56 8.30 -19.94
N ALA A 211 -3.93 9.26 -19.27
CA ALA A 211 -3.54 10.50 -19.90
C ALA A 211 -2.74 10.20 -21.17
N PRO A 212 -2.92 10.99 -22.26
CA PRO A 212 -2.06 10.89 -23.44
C PRO A 212 -0.58 10.93 -23.05
N PHE A 213 0.25 10.20 -23.81
CA PHE A 213 1.69 10.13 -23.50
C PHE A 213 2.32 11.52 -23.43
N ASP A 214 1.97 12.39 -24.37
CA ASP A 214 2.53 13.75 -24.49
C ASP A 214 2.05 14.72 -23.38
N ASP A 215 0.98 14.37 -22.64
CA ASP A 215 0.56 15.12 -21.45
C ASP A 215 1.41 14.78 -20.20
N VAL A 216 2.12 13.66 -20.25
CA VAL A 216 2.88 13.13 -19.12
C VAL A 216 4.39 13.22 -19.35
N PHE A 217 4.83 13.17 -20.61
CA PHE A 217 6.23 13.15 -21.01
C PHE A 217 6.52 14.27 -21.99
N GLU A 218 7.55 15.04 -21.71
CA GLU A 218 8.05 16.11 -22.56
C GLU A 218 9.55 15.92 -22.78
N PHE A 219 9.99 15.96 -24.05
CA PHE A 219 11.41 15.95 -24.40
C PHE A 219 11.92 17.40 -24.39
N VAL A 220 12.91 17.66 -23.59
CA VAL A 220 13.57 18.99 -23.50
C VAL A 220 14.91 18.87 -24.19
N ASP A 221 15.07 19.53 -25.35
CA ASP A 221 16.30 19.58 -26.16
C ASP A 221 17.32 20.61 -25.60
#